data_f46ae73987ab97bceef2e7bf179c1f67
#
_entry.id   f46ae73987ab97bceef2e7bf179c1f67
#
_cell.length_a   1.000
_cell.length_b   1.000
_cell.length_c   1.000
_cell.angle_alpha   90.00
_cell.angle_beta   90.00
_cell.angle_gamma   90.00
#
_symmetry.space_group_name_H-M   'P 1'
#
loop_
_entity.id
_entity.type
_entity.pdbx_description
1 polymer ?
#
loop_
_entity_poly.entity_id
_entity_poly.type
_entity_poly.pdbx_seq_one_letter_code
_entity_poly.pdbx_strand_id
1 'polypeptide(L)'
;LPRAIHFDEEVMRIFQMVNLSEQISKISRIGTKGMHFVDNEDNILMVRKGSDAIGELGWQKSWYFHQPQLEKLLRDNAEKEKNFISFLGYETQKINHDSDLVSVKSYSKSLKKELVLNCKYLVGCDGANSNTSDYIGKEIKDYGLKEKFLVLDLKVDNRYNNIKNLPDFTVQHCDKVRPVTRCYISKKRRRWEVKILPSDNENEFLKSEAIWNFLGKWIEKKSAKIERSQLYTFRSIIKKKWYKNRVILAGDSAHLSPPFLGQGMCAGIRDVAALAWRLKGYANNKLSADDLVNYQAERFPHVSAFIQLAAEVGKIM
;
A
#
# COMPACT_ATOMS: atom_id res chain seq x y z
N LEU A 1 7.39 3.00 -5.75
CA LEU A 1 7.75 3.88 -4.63
C LEU A 1 6.94 3.47 -3.40
N PRO A 2 7.55 3.35 -2.20
CA PRO A 2 6.87 2.86 -1.00
C PRO A 2 5.73 3.79 -0.57
N ARG A 3 4.54 3.21 -0.32
CA ARG A 3 3.36 3.93 0.17
C ARG A 3 2.87 3.42 1.51
N ALA A 4 2.88 2.09 1.69
CA ALA A 4 2.42 1.46 2.92
C ALA A 4 3.42 1.62 4.07
N ILE A 5 2.88 1.77 5.29
CA ILE A 5 3.65 1.86 6.54
C ILE A 5 3.07 1.00 7.65
N HIS A 6 1.93 0.37 7.41
CA HIS A 6 1.15 -0.36 8.40
C HIS A 6 0.57 -1.64 7.81
N PHE A 7 0.49 -2.69 8.62
CA PHE A 7 -0.31 -3.89 8.37
C PHE A 7 -0.88 -4.44 9.68
N ASP A 8 -1.88 -5.30 9.57
CA ASP A 8 -2.62 -5.87 10.68
C ASP A 8 -2.23 -7.32 11.00
N GLU A 9 -2.87 -7.89 12.01
CA GLU A 9 -2.61 -9.26 12.49
C GLU A 9 -2.88 -10.33 11.43
N GLU A 10 -3.90 -10.12 10.56
CA GLU A 10 -4.21 -11.08 9.51
C GLU A 10 -3.10 -11.14 8.44
N VAL A 11 -2.55 -10.00 8.07
CA VAL A 11 -1.38 -9.94 7.19
C VAL A 11 -0.17 -10.62 7.82
N MET A 12 0.06 -10.43 9.13
CA MET A 12 1.14 -11.16 9.82
C MET A 12 0.88 -12.68 9.83
N ARG A 13 -0.39 -13.10 9.97
CA ARG A 13 -0.77 -14.51 9.86
C ARG A 13 -0.51 -15.05 8.45
N ILE A 14 -0.77 -14.28 7.40
CA ILE A 14 -0.44 -14.66 6.02
C ILE A 14 1.08 -14.81 5.86
N PHE A 15 1.88 -13.88 6.40
CA PHE A 15 3.34 -14.02 6.41
C PHE A 15 3.83 -15.25 7.18
N GLN A 16 3.13 -15.64 8.24
CA GLN A 16 3.42 -16.87 8.96
C GLN A 16 3.18 -18.12 8.10
N MET A 17 2.14 -18.13 7.25
CA MET A 17 1.86 -19.24 6.32
C MET A 17 3.03 -19.52 5.35
N VAL A 18 3.85 -18.51 5.08
CA VAL A 18 5.06 -18.64 4.24
C VAL A 18 6.37 -18.58 5.04
N ASN A 19 6.31 -18.81 6.36
CA ASN A 19 7.44 -18.86 7.29
C ASN A 19 8.29 -17.58 7.37
N LEU A 20 7.68 -16.40 7.17
CA LEU A 20 8.38 -15.11 7.17
C LEU A 20 8.04 -14.22 8.38
N SER A 21 7.08 -14.61 9.23
CA SER A 21 6.59 -13.77 10.34
C SER A 21 7.69 -13.37 11.33
N GLU A 22 8.60 -14.27 11.70
CA GLU A 22 9.71 -13.93 12.59
C GLU A 22 10.67 -12.91 11.99
N GLN A 23 10.99 -13.03 10.71
CA GLN A 23 11.89 -12.11 10.03
C GLN A 23 11.22 -10.73 9.88
N ILE A 24 9.92 -10.72 9.58
CA ILE A 24 9.12 -9.50 9.42
C ILE A 24 8.91 -8.80 10.76
N SER A 25 8.67 -9.52 11.85
CA SER A 25 8.53 -8.93 13.19
C SER A 25 9.80 -8.18 13.62
N LYS A 26 11.00 -8.68 13.27
CA LYS A 26 12.29 -8.05 13.59
C LYS A 26 12.51 -6.70 12.85
N ILE A 27 11.88 -6.50 11.70
CA ILE A 27 11.97 -5.24 10.92
C ILE A 27 10.74 -4.34 11.09
N SER A 28 9.81 -4.75 11.93
CA SER A 28 8.55 -4.04 12.21
C SER A 28 8.47 -3.63 13.68
N ARG A 29 7.51 -2.81 14.02
CA ARG A 29 7.17 -2.48 15.41
C ARG A 29 5.68 -2.58 15.66
N ILE A 30 5.29 -2.92 16.85
CA ILE A 30 3.89 -2.96 17.30
C ILE A 30 3.36 -1.54 17.51
N GLY A 31 2.11 -1.29 17.14
CA GLY A 31 1.41 -0.01 17.27
C GLY A 31 0.70 0.12 18.62
N THR A 32 1.45 0.14 19.72
CA THR A 32 0.89 0.07 21.09
C THR A 32 0.12 1.31 21.53
N LYS A 33 0.46 2.49 20.99
CA LYS A 33 -0.15 3.77 21.41
C LYS A 33 -1.30 4.24 20.51
N GLY A 34 -1.54 3.56 19.40
CA GLY A 34 -2.64 3.85 18.49
C GLY A 34 -2.48 5.15 17.69
N MET A 35 -3.59 5.89 17.57
CA MET A 35 -3.67 7.12 16.79
C MET A 35 -4.47 8.17 17.57
N HIS A 36 -3.91 9.38 17.67
CA HIS A 36 -4.55 10.51 18.32
C HIS A 36 -5.04 11.50 17.26
N PHE A 37 -6.26 11.97 17.43
CA PHE A 37 -6.86 13.03 16.63
C PHE A 37 -6.80 14.30 17.46
N VAL A 38 -6.24 15.36 16.88
CA VAL A 38 -6.01 16.64 17.56
C VAL A 38 -6.50 17.80 16.71
N ASP A 39 -6.82 18.91 17.34
CA ASP A 39 -7.10 20.18 16.66
C ASP A 39 -5.80 20.92 16.26
N ASN A 40 -5.93 22.20 15.86
CA ASN A 40 -4.80 23.04 15.45
C ASN A 40 -3.88 23.46 16.61
N GLU A 41 -4.35 23.34 17.83
CA GLU A 41 -3.64 23.69 19.07
C GLU A 41 -3.06 22.45 19.77
N ASP A 42 -3.10 21.30 19.10
CA ASP A 42 -2.71 19.97 19.61
C ASP A 42 -3.61 19.48 20.78
N ASN A 43 -4.82 20.05 20.98
CA ASN A 43 -5.79 19.51 21.95
C ASN A 43 -6.36 18.19 21.41
N ILE A 44 -6.44 17.20 22.31
CA ILE A 44 -6.93 15.86 21.96
C ILE A 44 -8.44 15.88 21.76
N LEU A 45 -8.89 15.58 20.54
CA LEU A 45 -10.30 15.41 20.19
C LEU A 45 -10.76 13.97 20.38
N MET A 46 -9.92 13.00 20.01
CA MET A 46 -10.22 11.57 20.11
C MET A 46 -8.93 10.75 20.17
N VAL A 47 -8.97 9.62 20.85
CA VAL A 47 -7.89 8.63 20.85
C VAL A 47 -8.42 7.27 20.40
N ARG A 48 -7.91 6.78 19.27
CA ARG A 48 -8.04 5.38 18.91
C ARG A 48 -6.91 4.62 19.59
N LYS A 49 -7.21 3.96 20.69
CA LYS A 49 -6.22 3.22 21.48
C LYS A 49 -5.53 2.15 20.66
N GLY A 50 -4.22 2.01 20.84
CA GLY A 50 -3.45 0.86 20.39
C GLY A 50 -3.42 -0.22 21.46
N SER A 51 -2.84 -1.36 21.14
CA SER A 51 -2.67 -2.47 22.07
C SER A 51 -1.42 -3.28 21.70
N ASP A 52 -0.75 -3.81 22.69
CA ASP A 52 0.30 -4.84 22.55
C ASP A 52 -0.25 -6.26 22.76
N ALA A 53 -1.54 -6.38 23.14
CA ALA A 53 -2.19 -7.66 23.30
C ALA A 53 -2.23 -8.44 21.99
N ILE A 54 -2.09 -9.76 22.13
CA ILE A 54 -2.29 -10.70 21.02
C ILE A 54 -3.77 -10.75 20.66
N GLY A 55 -4.09 -10.57 19.39
CA GLY A 55 -5.44 -10.67 18.86
C GLY A 55 -5.85 -12.12 18.55
N GLU A 56 -7.03 -12.27 17.97
CA GLU A 56 -7.66 -13.58 17.67
C GLU A 56 -6.86 -14.42 16.68
N LEU A 57 -6.06 -13.78 15.82
CA LEU A 57 -5.22 -14.46 14.81
C LEU A 57 -3.82 -14.80 15.33
N GLY A 58 -3.56 -14.65 16.64
CA GLY A 58 -2.33 -15.03 17.28
C GLY A 58 -1.18 -14.01 17.15
N TRP A 59 -1.47 -12.81 16.67
CA TRP A 59 -0.52 -11.70 16.50
C TRP A 59 -1.10 -10.39 17.04
N GLN A 60 -0.26 -9.39 17.28
CA GLN A 60 -0.72 -8.05 17.65
C GLN A 60 -1.46 -7.40 16.48
N LYS A 61 -2.49 -6.62 16.79
CA LYS A 61 -3.44 -6.06 15.82
C LYS A 61 -2.86 -5.02 14.87
N SER A 62 -1.71 -4.41 15.19
CA SER A 62 -1.17 -3.26 14.44
C SER A 62 0.36 -3.32 14.39
N TRP A 63 0.90 -3.29 13.17
CA TRP A 63 2.33 -3.35 12.89
C TRP A 63 2.73 -2.21 11.97
N TYR A 64 3.80 -1.50 12.33
CA TYR A 64 4.41 -0.45 11.50
C TYR A 64 5.75 -0.92 10.96
N PHE A 65 6.02 -0.60 9.71
CA PHE A 65 7.20 -1.08 9.01
C PHE A 65 7.73 -0.06 7.99
N HIS A 66 8.94 -0.30 7.52
CA HIS A 66 9.54 0.43 6.40
C HIS A 66 9.42 -0.42 5.14
N GLN A 67 8.57 -0.02 4.18
CA GLN A 67 8.22 -0.80 3.00
C GLN A 67 9.43 -1.32 2.21
N PRO A 68 10.50 -0.53 1.93
CA PRO A 68 11.68 -1.05 1.23
C PRO A 68 12.38 -2.22 1.93
N GLN A 69 12.34 -2.28 3.27
CA GLN A 69 12.90 -3.42 4.01
C GLN A 69 12.02 -4.66 3.89
N LEU A 70 10.70 -4.48 3.94
CA LEU A 70 9.75 -5.58 3.73
C LEU A 70 9.86 -6.13 2.30
N GLU A 71 9.86 -5.27 1.29
CA GLU A 71 9.99 -5.67 -0.12
C GLU A 71 11.30 -6.42 -0.37
N LYS A 72 12.42 -5.91 0.18
CA LYS A 72 13.70 -6.59 0.07
C LYS A 72 13.66 -7.98 0.71
N LEU A 73 13.11 -8.12 1.92
CA LEU A 73 12.98 -9.38 2.62
C LEU A 73 12.13 -10.38 1.83
N LEU A 74 10.99 -9.94 1.29
CA LEU A 74 10.11 -10.79 0.47
C LEU A 74 10.82 -11.25 -0.81
N ARG A 75 11.52 -10.34 -1.49
CA ARG A 75 12.26 -10.66 -2.71
C ARG A 75 13.41 -11.60 -2.45
N ASP A 76 14.26 -11.30 -1.46
CA ASP A 76 15.40 -12.15 -1.09
C ASP A 76 14.96 -13.59 -0.74
N ASN A 77 13.74 -13.76 -0.19
CA ASN A 77 13.21 -15.10 0.08
C ASN A 77 12.60 -15.74 -1.16
N ALA A 78 11.91 -15.00 -2.01
CA ALA A 78 11.38 -15.52 -3.27
C ALA A 78 12.52 -16.02 -4.20
N GLU A 79 13.63 -15.29 -4.28
CA GLU A 79 14.78 -15.64 -5.11
C GLU A 79 15.53 -16.93 -4.66
N LYS A 80 15.26 -17.43 -3.45
CA LYS A 80 15.76 -18.74 -3.01
C LYS A 80 14.98 -19.92 -3.58
N GLU A 81 13.77 -19.66 -4.05
CA GLU A 81 12.90 -20.69 -4.61
C GLU A 81 13.34 -21.05 -6.03
N LYS A 82 13.62 -22.34 -6.27
CA LYS A 82 14.11 -22.83 -7.58
C LYS A 82 13.16 -22.53 -8.76
N ASN A 83 11.87 -22.38 -8.48
CA ASN A 83 10.83 -22.15 -9.47
C ASN A 83 10.50 -20.66 -9.64
N PHE A 84 11.23 -19.74 -8.99
CA PHE A 84 11.05 -18.31 -9.10
C PHE A 84 12.07 -17.71 -10.06
N ILE A 85 11.59 -16.92 -11.03
CA ILE A 85 12.46 -16.17 -11.96
C ILE A 85 12.03 -14.71 -11.92
N SER A 86 12.99 -13.80 -11.70
CA SER A 86 12.77 -12.36 -11.62
C SER A 86 13.30 -11.63 -12.86
N PHE A 87 12.47 -10.82 -13.50
CA PHE A 87 12.83 -9.96 -14.63
C PHE A 87 12.64 -8.50 -14.24
N LEU A 88 13.55 -7.97 -13.43
CA LEU A 88 13.50 -6.57 -12.99
C LEU A 88 13.84 -5.60 -14.13
N GLY A 89 13.18 -4.41 -14.09
CA GLY A 89 13.42 -3.36 -15.08
C GLY A 89 12.72 -3.56 -16.43
N TYR A 90 11.85 -4.54 -16.54
CA TYR A 90 10.96 -4.72 -17.69
C TYR A 90 9.57 -4.18 -17.42
N GLU A 91 9.06 -3.36 -18.31
CA GLU A 91 7.71 -2.78 -18.26
C GLU A 91 6.81 -3.52 -19.27
N THR A 92 5.69 -4.04 -18.81
CA THR A 92 4.70 -4.70 -19.68
C THR A 92 4.08 -3.69 -20.63
N GLN A 93 4.16 -3.97 -21.94
CA GLN A 93 3.64 -3.13 -23.01
C GLN A 93 2.37 -3.68 -23.64
N LYS A 94 2.29 -5.01 -23.80
CA LYS A 94 1.17 -5.64 -24.49
C LYS A 94 0.88 -7.02 -23.91
N ILE A 95 -0.39 -7.30 -23.76
CA ILE A 95 -0.91 -8.59 -23.34
C ILE A 95 -1.77 -9.14 -24.46
N ASN A 96 -1.49 -10.36 -24.91
CA ASN A 96 -2.31 -11.11 -25.85
C ASN A 96 -2.72 -12.43 -25.19
N HIS A 97 -3.80 -13.01 -25.64
CA HIS A 97 -4.31 -14.30 -25.16
C HIS A 97 -4.80 -15.11 -26.35
N ASP A 98 -4.37 -16.34 -26.45
CA ASP A 98 -4.96 -17.38 -27.30
C ASP A 98 -5.76 -18.37 -26.45
N SER A 99 -6.17 -19.52 -27.00
CA SER A 99 -6.98 -20.52 -26.29
C SER A 99 -6.32 -21.02 -24.99
N ASP A 100 -4.98 -21.14 -24.96
CA ASP A 100 -4.27 -21.91 -23.94
C ASP A 100 -3.27 -21.09 -23.13
N LEU A 101 -2.72 -20.02 -23.74
CA LEU A 101 -1.63 -19.24 -23.15
C LEU A 101 -1.91 -17.74 -23.19
N VAL A 102 -1.29 -17.03 -22.24
CA VAL A 102 -1.17 -15.57 -22.23
C VAL A 102 0.24 -15.21 -22.66
N SER A 103 0.38 -14.37 -23.69
CA SER A 103 1.65 -13.83 -24.15
C SER A 103 1.81 -12.41 -23.65
N VAL A 104 2.89 -12.14 -22.91
CA VAL A 104 3.21 -10.84 -22.32
C VAL A 104 4.45 -10.29 -22.99
N LYS A 105 4.29 -9.19 -23.73
CA LYS A 105 5.42 -8.45 -24.31
C LYS A 105 5.81 -7.33 -23.37
N SER A 106 7.08 -7.31 -22.95
CA SER A 106 7.66 -6.33 -22.05
C SER A 106 8.92 -5.70 -22.66
N TYR A 107 9.26 -4.49 -22.23
CA TYR A 107 10.44 -3.79 -22.70
C TYR A 107 11.24 -3.20 -21.54
N SER A 108 12.55 -3.36 -21.59
CA SER A 108 13.47 -2.72 -20.65
C SER A 108 14.15 -1.51 -21.29
N LYS A 109 13.86 -0.31 -20.76
CA LYS A 109 14.48 0.95 -21.23
C LYS A 109 15.99 0.99 -20.96
N SER A 110 16.42 0.45 -19.82
CA SER A 110 17.85 0.44 -19.43
C SER A 110 18.67 -0.55 -20.26
N LEU A 111 18.11 -1.73 -20.56
CA LEU A 111 18.78 -2.77 -21.35
C LEU A 111 18.52 -2.62 -22.85
N LYS A 112 17.55 -1.77 -23.26
CA LYS A 112 17.07 -1.61 -24.65
C LYS A 112 16.66 -2.97 -25.26
N LYS A 113 16.02 -3.84 -24.48
CA LYS A 113 15.66 -5.20 -24.90
C LYS A 113 14.18 -5.45 -24.71
N GLU A 114 13.61 -6.20 -25.64
CA GLU A 114 12.29 -6.80 -25.53
C GLU A 114 12.38 -8.16 -24.84
N LEU A 115 11.31 -8.51 -24.12
CA LEU A 115 11.09 -9.80 -23.52
C LEU A 115 9.67 -10.23 -23.82
N VAL A 116 9.50 -11.43 -24.34
CA VAL A 116 8.19 -12.07 -24.54
C VAL A 116 8.13 -13.30 -23.65
N LEU A 117 7.13 -13.34 -22.77
CA LEU A 117 6.86 -14.47 -21.88
C LEU A 117 5.51 -15.07 -22.23
N ASN A 118 5.47 -16.39 -22.36
CA ASN A 118 4.23 -17.15 -22.48
C ASN A 118 3.93 -17.86 -21.15
N CYS A 119 2.72 -17.72 -20.64
CA CYS A 119 2.31 -18.29 -19.36
C CYS A 119 0.89 -18.85 -19.42
N LYS A 120 0.61 -19.82 -18.55
CA LYS A 120 -0.74 -20.36 -18.39
C LYS A 120 -1.71 -19.38 -17.74
N TYR A 121 -1.20 -18.55 -16.82
CA TYR A 121 -1.94 -17.51 -16.11
C TYR A 121 -1.07 -16.28 -15.94
N LEU A 122 -1.68 -15.11 -16.05
CA LEU A 122 -1.06 -13.81 -15.74
C LEU A 122 -1.79 -13.18 -14.55
N VAL A 123 -1.03 -12.82 -13.51
CA VAL A 123 -1.57 -12.04 -12.38
C VAL A 123 -1.04 -10.62 -12.47
N GLY A 124 -1.93 -9.67 -12.67
CA GLY A 124 -1.63 -8.24 -12.64
C GLY A 124 -1.58 -7.72 -11.21
N CYS A 125 -0.37 -7.42 -10.73
CA CYS A 125 -0.12 -6.69 -9.48
C CYS A 125 0.59 -5.36 -9.79
N ASP A 126 0.27 -4.77 -10.94
CA ASP A 126 0.98 -3.65 -11.57
C ASP A 126 0.44 -2.27 -11.13
N GLY A 127 -0.36 -2.24 -10.05
CA GLY A 127 -0.72 -1.02 -9.33
C GLY A 127 -1.82 -0.19 -9.96
N ALA A 128 -1.92 1.07 -9.55
CA ALA A 128 -3.02 1.97 -9.90
C ALA A 128 -3.11 2.31 -11.40
N ASN A 129 -1.99 2.26 -12.11
CA ASN A 129 -1.89 2.53 -13.56
C ASN A 129 -1.65 1.22 -14.34
N SER A 130 -2.41 0.20 -14.01
CA SER A 130 -2.24 -1.17 -14.46
C SER A 130 -2.59 -1.36 -15.94
N ASN A 131 -1.62 -1.77 -16.75
CA ASN A 131 -1.84 -2.23 -18.11
C ASN A 131 -2.65 -3.54 -18.15
N THR A 132 -2.47 -4.39 -17.15
CA THR A 132 -3.24 -5.63 -16.99
C THR A 132 -4.71 -5.34 -16.73
N SER A 133 -5.00 -4.33 -15.94
CA SER A 133 -6.37 -3.87 -15.70
C SER A 133 -7.04 -3.34 -16.96
N ASP A 134 -6.31 -2.58 -17.77
CA ASP A 134 -6.84 -2.04 -19.04
C ASP A 134 -7.13 -3.15 -20.06
N TYR A 135 -6.35 -4.23 -20.05
CA TYR A 135 -6.62 -5.43 -20.85
C TYR A 135 -7.93 -6.12 -20.46
N ILE A 136 -8.25 -6.20 -19.16
CA ILE A 136 -9.47 -6.84 -18.66
C ILE A 136 -10.70 -6.00 -18.95
N GLY A 137 -10.63 -4.69 -18.65
CA GLY A 137 -11.71 -3.75 -18.90
C GLY A 137 -11.60 -2.48 -18.06
N LYS A 138 -12.30 -1.43 -18.49
CA LYS A 138 -12.23 -0.10 -17.87
C LYS A 138 -13.34 0.18 -16.86
N GLU A 139 -14.31 -0.73 -16.72
CA GLU A 139 -15.44 -0.51 -15.84
C GLU A 139 -15.03 -0.48 -14.37
N ILE A 140 -15.44 0.56 -13.67
CA ILE A 140 -15.19 0.76 -12.25
C ILE A 140 -16.50 0.99 -11.49
N LYS A 141 -16.50 0.72 -10.18
CA LYS A 141 -17.41 1.30 -9.22
C LYS A 141 -16.62 2.35 -8.44
N ASP A 142 -17.04 3.61 -8.49
CA ASP A 142 -16.40 4.73 -7.82
C ASP A 142 -17.23 5.12 -6.59
N TYR A 143 -16.59 5.27 -5.43
CA TYR A 143 -17.22 5.64 -4.16
C TYR A 143 -17.11 7.15 -3.88
N GLY A 144 -16.66 7.92 -4.88
CA GLY A 144 -16.74 9.38 -4.90
C GLY A 144 -15.64 10.12 -4.14
N LEU A 145 -14.63 9.42 -3.60
CA LEU A 145 -13.50 10.11 -2.97
C LEU A 145 -12.32 10.20 -3.95
N LYS A 146 -11.85 11.41 -4.17
CA LYS A 146 -10.63 11.73 -4.93
C LYS A 146 -9.91 12.87 -4.23
N GLU A 147 -8.85 12.56 -3.51
CA GLU A 147 -8.11 13.51 -2.70
C GLU A 147 -6.61 13.48 -3.04
N LYS A 148 -5.97 14.65 -3.04
CA LYS A 148 -4.55 14.76 -3.33
C LYS A 148 -3.77 15.08 -2.07
N PHE A 149 -2.69 14.34 -1.83
CA PHE A 149 -1.82 14.51 -0.68
C PHE A 149 -0.35 14.57 -1.10
N LEU A 150 0.40 15.43 -0.42
CA LEU A 150 1.85 15.37 -0.41
C LEU A 150 2.29 14.41 0.70
N VAL A 151 2.99 13.35 0.31
CA VAL A 151 3.57 12.38 1.25
C VAL A 151 5.06 12.63 1.38
N LEU A 152 5.49 12.94 2.60
CA LEU A 152 6.88 13.25 2.95
C LEU A 152 7.41 12.16 3.88
N ASP A 153 8.40 11.40 3.43
CA ASP A 153 9.13 10.46 4.28
C ASP A 153 10.46 11.07 4.68
N LEU A 154 10.70 11.14 5.98
CA LEU A 154 11.88 11.74 6.56
C LEU A 154 12.68 10.74 7.39
N LYS A 155 13.99 10.76 7.18
CA LYS A 155 14.97 10.18 8.10
C LYS A 155 15.34 11.24 9.14
N VAL A 156 15.12 10.92 10.41
CA VAL A 156 15.32 11.87 11.54
C VAL A 156 16.52 11.49 12.38
N ASP A 157 17.14 12.50 13.00
CA ASP A 157 18.24 12.33 13.93
C ASP A 157 17.77 12.57 15.36
N ASN A 158 17.68 11.50 16.13
CA ASN A 158 17.18 11.51 17.51
C ASN A 158 18.12 12.20 18.52
N ARG A 159 19.26 12.73 18.10
CA ARG A 159 20.12 13.53 18.98
C ARG A 159 19.50 14.91 19.26
N TYR A 160 18.69 15.41 18.33
CA TYR A 160 18.02 16.71 18.46
C TYR A 160 16.77 16.64 19.34
N ASN A 161 16.59 17.64 20.22
CA ASN A 161 15.46 17.68 21.17
C ASN A 161 14.11 17.80 20.48
N ASN A 162 14.00 18.56 19.38
CA ASN A 162 12.76 18.65 18.60
C ASN A 162 12.31 17.31 18.03
N ILE A 163 13.23 16.37 17.76
CA ILE A 163 12.90 15.00 17.35
C ILE A 163 12.48 14.14 18.55
N LYS A 164 13.15 14.30 19.71
CA LYS A 164 12.79 13.56 20.93
C LYS A 164 11.39 13.91 21.42
N ASN A 165 10.95 15.15 21.20
CA ASN A 165 9.64 15.65 21.61
C ASN A 165 8.52 15.28 20.62
N LEU A 166 8.83 14.75 19.43
CA LEU A 166 7.82 14.26 18.53
C LEU A 166 7.11 13.03 19.12
N PRO A 167 5.79 12.92 18.98
CA PRO A 167 5.05 11.73 19.38
C PRO A 167 5.62 10.45 18.75
N ASP A 168 5.68 9.36 19.51
CA ASP A 168 6.05 8.03 19.05
C ASP A 168 4.84 7.19 18.62
N PHE A 169 3.76 7.87 18.22
CA PHE A 169 2.50 7.35 17.70
C PHE A 169 2.02 8.21 16.52
N THR A 170 0.97 7.78 15.86
CA THR A 170 0.36 8.52 14.75
C THR A 170 -0.56 9.62 15.28
N VAL A 171 -0.42 10.83 14.73
CA VAL A 171 -1.28 11.97 15.05
C VAL A 171 -1.97 12.46 13.79
N GLN A 172 -3.29 12.56 13.86
CA GLN A 172 -4.11 13.21 12.85
C GLN A 172 -4.48 14.61 13.33
N HIS A 173 -3.96 15.62 12.66
CA HIS A 173 -4.40 17.00 12.83
C HIS A 173 -5.68 17.21 12.02
N CYS A 174 -6.80 17.40 12.72
CA CYS A 174 -8.11 17.70 12.16
C CYS A 174 -8.27 19.20 11.92
N ASP A 175 -7.31 19.77 11.18
CA ASP A 175 -7.34 21.16 10.77
C ASP A 175 -8.41 21.36 9.68
N LYS A 176 -9.36 22.28 9.91
CA LYS A 176 -10.44 22.58 8.98
C LYS A 176 -9.96 23.05 7.60
N VAL A 177 -8.78 23.66 7.54
CA VAL A 177 -8.18 24.16 6.30
C VAL A 177 -7.31 23.07 5.68
N ARG A 178 -6.33 22.54 6.42
CA ARG A 178 -5.35 21.60 5.88
C ARG A 178 -5.11 20.42 6.84
N PRO A 179 -5.87 19.34 6.70
CA PRO A 179 -5.61 18.12 7.46
C PRO A 179 -4.20 17.57 7.22
N VAL A 180 -3.56 17.11 8.29
CA VAL A 180 -2.21 16.54 8.25
C VAL A 180 -2.14 15.30 9.12
N THR A 181 -1.63 14.20 8.57
CA THR A 181 -1.30 13.01 9.35
C THR A 181 0.20 12.95 9.58
N ARG A 182 0.62 12.84 10.84
CA ARG A 182 2.02 12.59 11.24
C ARG A 182 2.16 11.15 11.69
N CYS A 183 2.92 10.33 10.96
CA CYS A 183 3.07 8.91 11.28
C CYS A 183 4.44 8.63 11.90
N TYR A 184 4.43 7.91 13.02
CA TYR A 184 5.61 7.31 13.60
C TYR A 184 5.89 5.95 12.97
N ILE A 185 6.82 5.86 12.05
CA ILE A 185 7.20 4.60 11.39
C ILE A 185 8.19 3.83 12.28
N SER A 186 9.28 4.51 12.69
CA SER A 186 10.32 3.96 13.56
C SER A 186 11.09 5.06 14.29
N LYS A 187 12.00 4.71 15.18
CA LYS A 187 12.89 5.69 15.85
C LYS A 187 13.63 6.60 14.86
N LYS A 188 13.94 6.11 13.66
CA LYS A 188 14.71 6.84 12.64
C LYS A 188 13.86 7.40 11.51
N ARG A 189 12.54 7.13 11.45
CA ARG A 189 11.70 7.53 10.33
C ARG A 189 10.36 8.06 10.77
N ARG A 190 9.96 9.15 10.13
CA ARG A 190 8.67 9.81 10.29
C ARG A 190 8.06 10.06 8.93
N ARG A 191 6.74 10.13 8.87
CA ARG A 191 6.00 10.52 7.67
C ARG A 191 5.03 11.64 7.98
N TRP A 192 4.91 12.57 7.04
CA TRP A 192 3.83 13.54 6.98
C TRP A 192 3.00 13.29 5.72
N GLU A 193 1.70 13.25 5.87
CA GLU A 193 0.74 13.21 4.79
C GLU A 193 -0.08 14.48 4.87
N VAL A 194 0.12 15.38 3.88
CA VAL A 194 -0.40 16.74 3.89
C VAL A 194 -1.41 16.89 2.78
N LYS A 195 -2.65 17.27 3.10
CA LYS A 195 -3.69 17.49 2.09
C LYS A 195 -3.30 18.64 1.18
N ILE A 196 -3.39 18.45 -0.13
CA ILE A 196 -3.24 19.49 -1.14
C ILE A 196 -4.61 20.06 -1.44
N LEU A 197 -4.75 21.38 -1.28
CA LEU A 197 -6.00 22.08 -1.50
C LEU A 197 -6.15 22.47 -2.97
N PRO A 198 -7.38 22.66 -3.48
CA PRO A 198 -7.62 23.13 -4.85
C PRO A 198 -6.96 24.48 -5.16
N SER A 199 -6.74 25.30 -4.14
CA SER A 199 -6.07 26.61 -4.26
C SER A 199 -4.54 26.55 -4.27
N ASP A 200 -3.94 25.38 -3.97
CA ASP A 200 -2.49 25.25 -3.91
C ASP A 200 -1.87 25.21 -5.31
N ASN A 201 -0.76 25.91 -5.47
CA ASN A 201 0.15 25.68 -6.59
C ASN A 201 1.04 24.46 -6.26
N GLU A 202 0.75 23.32 -6.89
CA GLU A 202 1.46 22.07 -6.62
C GLU A 202 2.98 22.16 -6.84
N ASN A 203 3.41 22.87 -7.90
CA ASN A 203 4.82 23.02 -8.24
C ASN A 203 5.56 23.84 -7.18
N GLU A 204 4.92 24.88 -6.65
CA GLU A 204 5.47 25.68 -5.55
C GLU A 204 5.52 24.87 -4.26
N PHE A 205 4.46 24.11 -3.95
CA PHE A 205 4.37 23.31 -2.73
C PHE A 205 5.41 22.18 -2.69
N LEU A 206 5.87 21.70 -3.86
CA LEU A 206 6.92 20.69 -3.99
C LEU A 206 8.34 21.22 -3.85
N LYS A 207 8.54 22.54 -3.83
CA LYS A 207 9.88 23.11 -3.64
C LYS A 207 10.40 22.80 -2.23
N SER A 208 11.67 22.45 -2.14
CA SER A 208 12.31 22.08 -0.87
C SER A 208 12.13 23.15 0.21
N GLU A 209 12.18 24.41 -0.16
CA GLU A 209 11.99 25.53 0.77
C GLU A 209 10.57 25.55 1.33
N ALA A 210 9.55 25.45 0.48
CA ALA A 210 8.15 25.42 0.91
C ALA A 210 7.86 24.23 1.84
N ILE A 211 8.42 23.06 1.51
CA ILE A 211 8.30 21.86 2.36
C ILE A 211 8.93 22.10 3.73
N TRP A 212 10.13 22.68 3.80
CA TRP A 212 10.79 22.92 5.08
C TRP A 212 10.14 24.04 5.87
N ASN A 213 9.59 25.07 5.24
CA ASN A 213 8.79 26.10 5.90
C ASN A 213 7.54 25.48 6.53
N PHE A 214 6.86 24.59 5.82
CA PHE A 214 5.71 23.86 6.36
C PHE A 214 6.09 22.94 7.53
N LEU A 215 7.15 22.15 7.40
CA LEU A 215 7.63 21.24 8.42
C LEU A 215 8.19 21.95 9.67
N GLY A 216 8.57 23.21 9.53
CA GLY A 216 9.14 24.04 10.61
C GLY A 216 8.28 24.14 11.86
N LYS A 217 6.97 23.89 11.75
CA LYS A 217 6.05 23.77 12.90
C LYS A 217 6.45 22.65 13.87
N TRP A 218 7.11 21.61 13.40
CA TRP A 218 7.39 20.39 14.18
C TRP A 218 8.88 20.05 14.24
N ILE A 219 9.64 20.29 13.17
CA ILE A 219 11.04 19.88 13.09
C ILE A 219 11.91 20.92 12.40
N GLU A 220 13.16 20.98 12.82
CA GLU A 220 14.18 21.83 12.19
C GLU A 220 14.85 21.09 11.03
N LYS A 221 15.18 21.81 9.95
CA LYS A 221 15.82 21.25 8.75
C LYS A 221 17.11 20.49 9.06
N LYS A 222 17.91 20.97 10.03
CA LYS A 222 19.18 20.33 10.44
C LYS A 222 18.98 18.96 11.12
N SER A 223 17.78 18.68 11.67
CA SER A 223 17.49 17.46 12.45
C SER A 223 16.90 16.33 11.62
N ALA A 224 16.65 16.55 10.33
CA ALA A 224 16.08 15.53 9.46
C ALA A 224 16.50 15.70 7.99
N LYS A 225 16.39 14.60 7.25
CA LYS A 225 16.59 14.57 5.78
C LYS A 225 15.31 14.01 5.14
N ILE A 226 14.82 14.70 4.11
CA ILE A 226 13.74 14.18 3.27
C ILE A 226 14.29 13.01 2.46
N GLU A 227 13.81 11.78 2.71
CA GLU A 227 14.11 10.58 1.92
C GLU A 227 13.23 10.55 0.68
N ARG A 228 11.99 11.08 0.79
CA ARG A 228 11.03 11.11 -0.31
C ARG A 228 10.03 12.25 -0.13
N SER A 229 9.68 12.86 -1.25
CA SER A 229 8.57 13.80 -1.41
C SER A 229 7.78 13.40 -2.65
N GLN A 230 6.49 13.11 -2.50
CA GLN A 230 5.66 12.63 -3.61
C GLN A 230 4.22 13.06 -3.46
N LEU A 231 3.64 13.59 -4.54
CA LEU A 231 2.21 13.78 -4.66
C LEU A 231 1.52 12.46 -4.99
N TYR A 232 0.44 12.18 -4.29
CA TYR A 232 -0.47 11.07 -4.55
C TYR A 232 -1.90 11.56 -4.70
N THR A 233 -2.59 11.05 -5.72
CA THR A 233 -4.03 11.17 -5.79
C THR A 233 -4.64 9.87 -5.30
N PHE A 234 -5.23 9.91 -4.12
CA PHE A 234 -5.98 8.80 -3.57
C PHE A 234 -7.37 8.77 -4.16
N ARG A 235 -7.83 7.57 -4.48
CA ARG A 235 -9.16 7.31 -5.05
C ARG A 235 -9.82 6.16 -4.30
N SER A 236 -11.13 6.15 -4.29
CA SER A 236 -11.95 5.06 -3.75
C SER A 236 -12.67 4.35 -4.89
N ILE A 237 -11.98 3.45 -5.58
CA ILE A 237 -12.53 2.74 -6.73
C ILE A 237 -12.29 1.23 -6.65
N ILE A 238 -13.17 0.47 -7.29
CA ILE A 238 -13.00 -0.96 -7.49
C ILE A 238 -13.35 -1.31 -8.94
N LYS A 239 -12.53 -2.15 -9.59
CA LYS A 239 -12.81 -2.67 -10.92
C LYS A 239 -13.99 -3.64 -10.86
N LYS A 240 -14.93 -3.53 -11.80
CA LYS A 240 -16.08 -4.43 -11.83
C LYS A 240 -15.71 -5.86 -12.22
N LYS A 241 -14.66 -6.04 -13.03
CA LYS A 241 -14.13 -7.33 -13.44
C LYS A 241 -12.67 -7.46 -13.00
N TRP A 242 -12.36 -8.54 -12.28
CA TRP A 242 -11.02 -8.84 -11.79
C TRP A 242 -10.33 -9.94 -12.57
N TYR A 243 -11.00 -10.53 -13.51
CA TYR A 243 -10.41 -11.53 -14.41
C TYR A 243 -11.03 -11.49 -15.79
N LYS A 244 -10.28 -11.92 -16.78
CA LYS A 244 -10.71 -12.18 -18.15
C LYS A 244 -9.85 -13.31 -18.69
N ASN A 245 -10.49 -14.43 -19.02
CA ASN A 245 -9.81 -15.64 -19.42
C ASN A 245 -8.76 -16.08 -18.37
N ARG A 246 -7.48 -16.09 -18.72
CA ARG A 246 -6.35 -16.49 -17.87
C ARG A 246 -5.62 -15.30 -17.23
N VAL A 247 -6.17 -14.09 -17.34
CA VAL A 247 -5.60 -12.85 -16.79
C VAL A 247 -6.41 -12.43 -15.58
N ILE A 248 -5.74 -12.15 -14.45
CA ILE A 248 -6.36 -11.93 -13.14
C ILE A 248 -5.73 -10.68 -12.52
N LEU A 249 -6.51 -9.89 -11.79
CA LEU A 249 -6.02 -8.73 -11.01
C LEU A 249 -5.95 -9.03 -9.52
N ALA A 250 -4.97 -8.41 -8.85
CA ALA A 250 -4.88 -8.40 -7.39
C ALA A 250 -4.29 -7.07 -6.88
N GLY A 251 -4.72 -6.64 -5.70
CA GLY A 251 -4.27 -5.40 -5.08
C GLY A 251 -4.67 -4.14 -5.86
N ASP A 252 -3.78 -3.15 -5.92
CA ASP A 252 -4.06 -1.82 -6.51
C ASP A 252 -4.43 -1.87 -8.00
N SER A 253 -4.17 -2.96 -8.72
CA SER A 253 -4.65 -3.16 -10.08
C SER A 253 -6.15 -3.45 -10.15
N ALA A 254 -6.70 -4.05 -9.09
CA ALA A 254 -8.13 -4.39 -8.97
C ALA A 254 -8.92 -3.31 -8.22
N HIS A 255 -8.31 -2.65 -7.23
CA HIS A 255 -8.99 -1.70 -6.35
C HIS A 255 -8.04 -0.67 -5.74
N LEU A 256 -8.51 0.56 -5.60
CA LEU A 256 -7.79 1.64 -4.94
C LEU A 256 -8.58 2.09 -3.70
N SER A 257 -7.90 2.11 -2.57
CA SER A 257 -8.44 2.56 -1.29
C SER A 257 -7.74 3.84 -0.83
N PRO A 258 -8.47 4.80 -0.24
CA PRO A 258 -7.85 5.92 0.41
C PRO A 258 -7.07 5.46 1.66
N PRO A 259 -6.07 6.25 2.14
CA PRO A 259 -5.10 5.79 3.14
C PRO A 259 -5.64 5.80 4.57
N PHE A 260 -6.81 6.37 4.82
CA PHE A 260 -7.32 6.71 6.16
C PHE A 260 -7.44 5.53 7.15
N LEU A 261 -7.62 4.31 6.65
CA LEU A 261 -7.61 3.10 7.45
C LEU A 261 -6.29 2.31 7.37
N GLY A 262 -5.35 2.74 6.52
CA GLY A 262 -4.04 2.09 6.37
C GLY A 262 -4.09 0.66 5.82
N GLN A 263 -5.12 0.28 5.04
CA GLN A 263 -5.43 -1.11 4.71
C GLN A 263 -5.27 -1.47 3.22
N GLY A 264 -4.86 -0.55 2.34
CA GLY A 264 -4.76 -0.85 0.90
C GLY A 264 -3.80 -2.01 0.59
N MET A 265 -2.59 -2.00 1.15
CA MET A 265 -1.64 -3.10 1.03
C MET A 265 -2.18 -4.39 1.68
N CYS A 266 -2.83 -4.29 2.83
CA CYS A 266 -3.41 -5.44 3.52
C CYS A 266 -4.47 -6.13 2.66
N ALA A 267 -5.33 -5.37 1.99
CA ALA A 267 -6.31 -5.91 1.05
C ALA A 267 -5.64 -6.66 -0.11
N GLY A 268 -4.58 -6.07 -0.70
CA GLY A 268 -3.80 -6.73 -1.76
C GLY A 268 -3.11 -8.02 -1.31
N ILE A 269 -2.57 -8.06 -0.09
CA ILE A 269 -1.95 -9.28 0.46
C ILE A 269 -3.03 -10.37 0.69
N ARG A 270 -4.23 -10.00 1.17
CA ARG A 270 -5.36 -10.92 1.26
C ARG A 270 -5.80 -11.45 -0.10
N ASP A 271 -5.80 -10.61 -1.13
CA ASP A 271 -6.10 -11.04 -2.50
C ASP A 271 -5.11 -12.09 -2.98
N VAL A 272 -3.81 -11.83 -2.79
CA VAL A 272 -2.75 -12.78 -3.16
C VAL A 272 -2.89 -14.09 -2.39
N ALA A 273 -3.18 -14.05 -1.09
CA ALA A 273 -3.41 -15.24 -0.28
C ALA A 273 -4.61 -16.04 -0.79
N ALA A 274 -5.73 -15.37 -1.10
CA ALA A 274 -6.93 -16.01 -1.65
C ALA A 274 -6.69 -16.59 -3.06
N LEU A 275 -5.81 -15.98 -3.86
CA LEU A 275 -5.53 -16.40 -5.22
C LEU A 275 -4.47 -17.51 -5.30
N ALA A 276 -3.44 -17.49 -4.45
CA ALA A 276 -2.27 -18.37 -4.54
C ALA A 276 -2.62 -19.87 -4.48
N TRP A 277 -3.48 -20.27 -3.54
CA TRP A 277 -3.90 -21.67 -3.43
C TRP A 277 -4.79 -22.11 -4.60
N ARG A 278 -5.60 -21.20 -5.16
CA ARG A 278 -6.40 -21.44 -6.35
C ARG A 278 -5.50 -21.69 -7.57
N LEU A 279 -4.51 -20.82 -7.80
CA LEU A 279 -3.55 -21.01 -8.89
C LEU A 279 -2.76 -22.32 -8.75
N LYS A 280 -2.37 -22.70 -7.51
CA LYS A 280 -1.75 -24.00 -7.25
C LYS A 280 -2.71 -25.16 -7.59
N GLY A 281 -3.98 -25.02 -7.25
CA GLY A 281 -5.02 -26.01 -7.60
C GLY A 281 -5.18 -26.18 -9.11
N TYR A 282 -5.19 -25.08 -9.86
CA TYR A 282 -5.21 -25.07 -11.33
C TYR A 282 -3.96 -25.73 -11.94
N ALA A 283 -2.79 -25.30 -11.49
CA ALA A 283 -1.54 -25.84 -12.00
C ALA A 283 -1.45 -27.38 -11.86
N ASN A 284 -2.14 -27.91 -10.85
CA ASN A 284 -2.20 -29.34 -10.56
C ASN A 284 -3.48 -30.03 -11.10
N ASN A 285 -4.29 -29.37 -11.92
CA ASN A 285 -5.56 -29.86 -12.47
C ASN A 285 -6.57 -30.32 -11.37
N LYS A 286 -6.49 -29.73 -10.18
CA LYS A 286 -7.39 -30.04 -9.05
C LYS A 286 -8.56 -29.08 -8.91
N LEU A 287 -8.53 -27.96 -9.61
CA LEU A 287 -9.55 -26.90 -9.62
C LEU A 287 -9.99 -26.59 -11.05
N SER A 288 -11.20 -26.05 -11.20
CA SER A 288 -11.80 -25.66 -12.49
C SER A 288 -11.71 -24.14 -12.71
N ALA A 289 -12.02 -23.67 -13.92
CA ALA A 289 -12.07 -22.24 -14.24
C ALA A 289 -13.07 -21.46 -13.37
N ASP A 290 -14.13 -22.13 -12.87
CA ASP A 290 -15.15 -21.50 -12.01
C ASP A 290 -14.61 -21.02 -10.66
N ASP A 291 -13.50 -21.60 -10.20
CA ASP A 291 -12.88 -21.17 -8.95
C ASP A 291 -12.25 -19.75 -9.05
N LEU A 292 -11.93 -19.28 -10.26
CA LEU A 292 -11.54 -17.88 -10.48
C LEU A 292 -12.72 -16.92 -10.31
N VAL A 293 -13.92 -17.35 -10.70
CA VAL A 293 -15.16 -16.61 -10.41
C VAL A 293 -15.31 -16.48 -8.90
N ASN A 294 -15.08 -17.57 -8.18
CA ASN A 294 -15.15 -17.60 -6.72
C ASN A 294 -14.10 -16.68 -6.06
N TYR A 295 -12.91 -16.51 -6.64
CA TYR A 295 -11.95 -15.53 -6.15
C TYR A 295 -12.52 -14.11 -6.10
N GLN A 296 -13.11 -13.65 -7.20
CA GLN A 296 -13.73 -12.32 -7.24
C GLN A 296 -14.97 -12.27 -6.34
N ALA A 297 -15.84 -13.30 -6.37
CA ALA A 297 -17.06 -13.35 -5.56
C ALA A 297 -16.76 -13.27 -4.05
N GLU A 298 -15.67 -13.86 -3.60
CA GLU A 298 -15.20 -13.81 -2.21
C GLU A 298 -14.59 -12.46 -1.85
N ARG A 299 -13.67 -11.95 -2.69
CA ARG A 299 -12.88 -10.77 -2.34
C ARG A 299 -13.60 -9.44 -2.58
N PHE A 300 -14.43 -9.37 -3.63
CA PHE A 300 -15.08 -8.13 -4.05
C PHE A 300 -15.99 -7.53 -2.97
N PRO A 301 -16.91 -8.27 -2.31
CA PRO A 301 -17.76 -7.71 -1.26
C PRO A 301 -16.95 -7.16 -0.09
N HIS A 302 -15.94 -7.90 0.37
CA HIS A 302 -15.08 -7.49 1.46
C HIS A 302 -14.31 -6.20 1.14
N VAL A 303 -13.68 -6.13 -0.03
CA VAL A 303 -12.94 -4.95 -0.48
C VAL A 303 -13.89 -3.76 -0.71
N SER A 304 -15.08 -4.01 -1.26
CA SER A 304 -16.12 -3.01 -1.49
C SER A 304 -16.56 -2.34 -0.19
N ALA A 305 -16.89 -3.12 0.84
CA ALA A 305 -17.29 -2.61 2.15
C ALA A 305 -16.16 -1.79 2.82
N PHE A 306 -14.93 -2.30 2.72
CA PHE A 306 -13.76 -1.63 3.25
C PHE A 306 -13.48 -0.28 2.55
N ILE A 307 -13.53 -0.20 1.22
CA ILE A 307 -13.30 1.04 0.46
C ILE A 307 -14.38 2.06 0.79
N GLN A 308 -15.64 1.63 0.90
CA GLN A 308 -16.76 2.49 1.28
C GLN A 308 -16.52 3.08 2.67
N LEU A 309 -16.19 2.27 3.67
CA LEU A 309 -15.87 2.73 5.02
C LEU A 309 -14.69 3.72 5.02
N ALA A 310 -13.62 3.42 4.28
CA ALA A 310 -12.48 4.30 4.18
C ALA A 310 -12.83 5.65 3.54
N ALA A 311 -13.72 5.66 2.54
CA ALA A 311 -14.21 6.90 1.92
C ALA A 311 -15.08 7.72 2.89
N GLU A 312 -15.93 7.07 3.69
CA GLU A 312 -16.75 7.73 4.72
C GLU A 312 -15.89 8.36 5.81
N VAL A 313 -14.90 7.63 6.33
CA VAL A 313 -13.93 8.16 7.31
C VAL A 313 -13.17 9.36 6.74
N GLY A 314 -12.79 9.31 5.46
CA GLY A 314 -12.10 10.43 4.81
C GLY A 314 -12.92 11.71 4.70
N LYS A 315 -14.25 11.64 4.75
CA LYS A 315 -15.12 12.84 4.78
C LYS A 315 -15.15 13.52 6.14
N ILE A 316 -14.80 12.80 7.19
CA ILE A 316 -14.79 13.31 8.57
C ILE A 316 -13.42 13.92 8.92
N MET A 317 -12.37 13.49 8.22
CA MET A 317 -10.99 13.94 8.40
C MET A 317 -10.65 15.15 7.54
#